data_f79e1124f89d997fc314b2cb0a3f9bde
#
_entry.id   f79e1124f89d997fc314b2cb0a3f9bde
#
_cell.length_a   1.000
_cell.length_b   1.000
_cell.length_c   1.000
_cell.angle_alpha   90.00
_cell.angle_beta   90.00
_cell.angle_gamma   90.00
#
_symmetry.space_group_name_H-M   'P 1'
#
loop_
_entity.id
_entity.type
_entity.pdbx_description
1 polymer ?
#
loop_
_entity_poly.entity_id
_entity_poly.type
_entity_poly.pdbx_seq_one_letter_code
_entity_poly.pdbx_strand_id
1 'polypeptide(L)'
;MPSRPAKSSLTANSVDILNAIRNSATANYRDYVPAAQPNQESIREIGAVIMQFPALQNEFLSSLINRIGRVMITSKMYDNPWAVFKQGMLEFGETIEEIFVNIAKPFQYDPAVAESKVFAREIPDVRAAFHILNYQKFYKTTIQNEQLRQAFLSWQGITDLIAKIVDAMYTSANYDEFMTMKYLLARHILNGELYATQVATVSEQNMKSIISTVKGVSNNFEFMNTKYNLAGVANHSSKDEQYIIVNSQFDATMDVEVLASAFNMDKANFMGHRVLIDSFGSLDNGRLAELFKDDPGYTPLTDAEILALDAVPAVLIDSKWFMIFDNLYNFTEQYNGEGLYWNYWYHVWKTFSISPFANAAVFVPGAPSITSVSVSPESATVSAGQTVLFSANVVTSNFASKAVDWSLEGVLPFPSIAVDDDAATAGDTSVGFDGAEVAVNALVGRKITFGSATTVYTITANTASALTITPGLAANVADDATINVADTIPETQMPATVSTLGEVFIKPDAVSGTTITVTATSHFDATKSDDAVITVA
;
A
#
# COMPACT_ATOMS: atom_id res chain seq x y z
N MET A 1 15.57 -19.56 8.88
CA MET A 1 14.37 -20.35 8.58
C MET A 1 14.74 -21.82 8.52
N PRO A 2 13.96 -22.76 9.11
CA PRO A 2 14.19 -24.17 8.85
C PRO A 2 13.97 -24.40 7.35
N SER A 3 14.97 -24.99 6.68
CA SER A 3 14.91 -25.36 5.28
C SER A 3 13.65 -26.20 5.04
N ARG A 4 12.83 -25.83 4.04
CA ARG A 4 11.74 -26.68 3.58
C ARG A 4 12.27 -28.10 3.38
N PRO A 5 11.66 -29.14 3.96
CA PRO A 5 12.07 -30.50 3.68
C PRO A 5 11.98 -30.71 2.17
N ALA A 6 13.06 -31.28 1.59
CA ALA A 6 13.10 -31.61 0.18
C ALA A 6 11.85 -32.45 -0.16
N LYS A 7 11.14 -32.10 -1.24
CA LYS A 7 10.02 -32.90 -1.73
C LYS A 7 10.53 -34.31 -1.98
N SER A 8 10.20 -35.24 -1.08
CA SER A 8 10.39 -36.64 -1.39
C SER A 8 9.42 -36.98 -2.52
N SER A 9 9.93 -37.57 -3.60
CA SER A 9 9.08 -38.12 -4.65
C SER A 9 8.29 -39.27 -4.03
N LEU A 10 7.01 -39.01 -3.73
CA LEU A 10 6.07 -40.04 -3.26
C LEU A 10 5.46 -40.84 -4.41
N THR A 11 5.88 -40.54 -5.65
CA THR A 11 5.43 -41.26 -6.83
C THR A 11 6.27 -42.52 -7.01
N ALA A 12 5.61 -43.67 -7.09
CA ALA A 12 6.27 -44.90 -7.49
C ALA A 12 6.95 -44.69 -8.85
N ASN A 13 8.22 -45.00 -8.91
CA ASN A 13 9.01 -44.95 -10.14
C ASN A 13 8.46 -45.99 -11.13
N SER A 14 8.52 -45.74 -12.44
CA SER A 14 8.15 -46.68 -13.48
C SER A 14 8.84 -48.04 -13.28
N VAL A 15 10.07 -48.08 -12.79
CA VAL A 15 10.81 -49.26 -12.42
C VAL A 15 10.13 -50.04 -11.29
N ASP A 16 9.66 -49.35 -10.25
CA ASP A 16 8.99 -50.01 -9.12
C ASP A 16 7.66 -50.61 -9.55
N ILE A 17 6.91 -49.92 -10.43
CA ILE A 17 5.66 -50.39 -10.98
C ILE A 17 5.87 -51.64 -11.84
N LEU A 18 6.82 -51.60 -12.77
CA LEU A 18 7.14 -52.73 -13.64
C LEU A 18 7.63 -53.96 -12.86
N ASN A 19 8.51 -53.77 -11.87
CA ASN A 19 8.97 -54.85 -11.02
C ASN A 19 7.87 -55.40 -10.12
N ALA A 20 6.98 -54.56 -9.64
CA ALA A 20 5.86 -55.02 -8.83
C ALA A 20 4.83 -55.82 -9.66
N ILE A 21 4.59 -55.44 -10.92
CA ILE A 21 3.76 -56.24 -11.86
C ILE A 21 4.45 -57.57 -12.14
N ARG A 22 5.75 -57.55 -12.48
CA ARG A 22 6.52 -58.74 -12.72
C ARG A 22 6.48 -59.74 -11.54
N ASN A 23 6.61 -59.24 -10.30
CA ASN A 23 6.60 -60.07 -9.09
C ASN A 23 5.24 -60.73 -8.81
N SER A 24 4.13 -60.16 -9.28
CA SER A 24 2.77 -60.68 -9.11
C SER A 24 2.26 -61.47 -10.32
N ALA A 25 2.97 -61.43 -11.44
CA ALA A 25 2.61 -62.11 -12.66
C ALA A 25 2.95 -63.61 -12.61
N THR A 26 2.43 -64.38 -13.58
CA THR A 26 2.69 -65.83 -13.72
C THR A 26 4.17 -66.13 -13.93
N ALA A 27 4.57 -67.38 -13.73
CA ALA A 27 5.92 -67.84 -13.98
C ALA A 27 6.31 -67.57 -15.45
N ASN A 28 5.42 -67.80 -16.39
CA ASN A 28 5.64 -67.56 -17.80
C ASN A 28 5.97 -66.09 -18.11
N TYR A 29 5.25 -65.12 -17.51
CA TYR A 29 5.54 -63.69 -17.65
C TYR A 29 6.94 -63.36 -17.10
N ARG A 30 7.32 -63.90 -15.94
CA ARG A 30 8.61 -63.64 -15.30
C ARG A 30 9.79 -64.19 -16.08
N ASP A 31 9.61 -65.27 -16.83
CA ASP A 31 10.67 -65.91 -17.64
C ASP A 31 10.96 -65.08 -18.90
N TYR A 32 9.98 -64.40 -19.47
CA TYR A 32 10.15 -63.59 -20.69
C TYR A 32 10.43 -62.12 -20.41
N VAL A 33 9.89 -61.56 -19.34
CA VAL A 33 10.02 -60.13 -19.01
C VAL A 33 11.13 -59.93 -17.95
N PRO A 34 12.25 -59.29 -18.29
CA PRO A 34 13.35 -59.07 -17.35
C PRO A 34 12.95 -58.10 -16.23
N ALA A 35 13.69 -58.08 -15.14
CA ALA A 35 13.51 -57.10 -14.07
C ALA A 35 13.90 -55.71 -14.56
N ALA A 36 13.06 -54.71 -14.29
CA ALA A 36 13.31 -53.31 -14.68
C ALA A 36 14.48 -52.73 -13.88
N GLN A 37 15.42 -52.10 -14.58
CA GLN A 37 16.53 -51.34 -14.03
C GLN A 37 16.28 -49.83 -14.14
N PRO A 38 16.89 -48.96 -13.32
CA PRO A 38 16.68 -47.52 -13.34
C PRO A 38 17.41 -46.84 -14.52
N ASN A 39 17.22 -47.37 -15.72
CA ASN A 39 17.70 -46.79 -16.96
C ASN A 39 16.63 -46.88 -18.06
N GLN A 40 16.70 -45.98 -19.02
CA GLN A 40 15.71 -45.86 -20.09
C GLN A 40 15.76 -47.02 -21.07
N GLU A 41 16.91 -47.64 -21.21
CA GLU A 41 17.15 -48.80 -22.13
C GLU A 41 16.41 -50.02 -21.63
N SER A 42 16.52 -50.37 -20.34
CA SER A 42 15.80 -51.47 -19.71
C SER A 42 14.28 -51.31 -19.81
N ILE A 43 13.74 -50.11 -19.63
CA ILE A 43 12.31 -49.86 -19.77
C ILE A 43 11.84 -50.06 -21.21
N ARG A 44 12.65 -49.63 -22.19
CA ARG A 44 12.37 -49.87 -23.62
C ARG A 44 12.41 -51.35 -23.99
N GLU A 45 13.41 -52.07 -23.50
CA GLU A 45 13.55 -53.52 -23.73
C GLU A 45 12.34 -54.29 -23.16
N ILE A 46 11.93 -54.00 -21.94
CA ILE A 46 10.73 -54.57 -21.31
C ILE A 46 9.48 -54.25 -22.12
N GLY A 47 9.31 -53.00 -22.56
CA GLY A 47 8.20 -52.58 -23.40
C GLY A 47 8.17 -53.34 -24.73
N ALA A 48 9.30 -53.55 -25.38
CA ALA A 48 9.39 -54.30 -26.63
C ALA A 48 9.01 -55.77 -26.44
N VAL A 49 9.45 -56.42 -25.37
CA VAL A 49 9.10 -57.81 -25.05
C VAL A 49 7.59 -57.94 -24.76
N ILE A 50 7.01 -57.03 -23.98
CA ILE A 50 5.56 -57.07 -23.67
C ILE A 50 4.73 -56.84 -24.93
N MET A 51 5.14 -55.94 -25.80
CA MET A 51 4.42 -55.60 -27.02
C MET A 51 4.50 -56.69 -28.11
N GLN A 52 5.53 -57.53 -28.04
CA GLN A 52 5.79 -58.58 -29.03
C GLN A 52 4.82 -59.79 -28.87
N PHE A 53 4.33 -60.04 -27.65
CA PHE A 53 3.47 -61.21 -27.37
C PHE A 53 2.13 -60.77 -26.77
N PRO A 54 0.97 -60.99 -27.48
CA PRO A 54 -0.34 -60.63 -27.00
C PRO A 54 -0.74 -61.21 -25.63
N ALA A 55 -0.22 -62.39 -25.30
CA ALA A 55 -0.47 -63.03 -24.01
C ALA A 55 0.20 -62.28 -22.86
N LEU A 56 1.44 -61.82 -23.04
CA LEU A 56 2.18 -61.00 -22.05
C LEU A 56 1.56 -59.60 -21.92
N GLN A 57 1.08 -59.03 -23.03
CA GLN A 57 0.40 -57.76 -23.05
C GLN A 57 -0.90 -57.81 -22.24
N ASN A 58 -1.72 -58.85 -22.46
CA ASN A 58 -2.97 -59.04 -21.72
C ASN A 58 -2.73 -59.28 -20.24
N GLU A 59 -1.71 -60.04 -19.88
CA GLU A 59 -1.34 -60.31 -18.51
C GLU A 59 -0.82 -59.06 -17.82
N PHE A 60 0.00 -58.26 -18.51
CA PHE A 60 0.46 -56.95 -18.03
C PHE A 60 -0.72 -56.02 -17.75
N LEU A 61 -1.64 -55.88 -18.72
CA LEU A 61 -2.83 -55.05 -18.59
C LEU A 61 -3.74 -55.51 -17.44
N SER A 62 -3.98 -56.83 -17.35
CA SER A 62 -4.79 -57.42 -16.27
C SER A 62 -4.15 -57.18 -14.89
N SER A 63 -2.83 -57.35 -14.77
CA SER A 63 -2.11 -57.10 -13.52
C SER A 63 -2.06 -55.64 -13.17
N LEU A 64 -1.96 -54.75 -14.14
CA LEU A 64 -2.05 -53.31 -13.96
C LEU A 64 -3.42 -52.87 -13.50
N ILE A 65 -4.49 -53.35 -14.17
CA ILE A 65 -5.89 -53.07 -13.84
C ILE A 65 -6.26 -53.59 -12.46
N ASN A 66 -5.85 -54.79 -12.10
CA ASN A 66 -6.14 -55.38 -10.78
C ASN A 66 -5.41 -54.70 -9.64
N ARG A 67 -4.33 -53.95 -9.90
CA ARG A 67 -3.61 -53.16 -8.89
C ARG A 67 -4.17 -51.76 -8.69
N ILE A 68 -4.83 -51.20 -9.70
CA ILE A 68 -5.57 -49.94 -9.55
C ILE A 68 -6.93 -50.28 -8.95
N GLY A 69 -6.95 -50.72 -7.70
CA GLY A 69 -8.19 -51.09 -7.01
C GLY A 69 -9.08 -49.90 -6.68
N ARG A 70 -8.55 -48.68 -6.68
CA ARG A 70 -9.30 -47.46 -6.45
C ARG A 70 -8.49 -46.26 -6.90
N VAL A 71 -9.04 -45.44 -7.77
CA VAL A 71 -8.51 -44.09 -8.05
C VAL A 71 -9.14 -43.14 -7.04
N MET A 72 -8.33 -42.58 -6.17
CA MET A 72 -8.75 -41.50 -5.28
C MET A 72 -8.27 -40.18 -5.87
N ILE A 73 -9.21 -39.38 -6.33
CA ILE A 73 -8.94 -38.01 -6.77
C ILE A 73 -9.15 -37.14 -5.55
N THR A 74 -8.05 -36.60 -4.98
CA THR A 74 -8.11 -35.70 -3.85
C THR A 74 -7.88 -34.28 -4.34
N SER A 75 -8.87 -33.43 -4.17
CA SER A 75 -8.73 -31.99 -4.19
C SER A 75 -9.42 -31.43 -2.96
N LYS A 76 -8.90 -30.35 -2.41
CA LYS A 76 -9.56 -29.59 -1.36
C LYS A 76 -9.97 -28.26 -1.97
N MET A 77 -11.25 -27.93 -1.86
CA MET A 77 -11.73 -26.60 -2.16
C MET A 77 -11.12 -25.63 -1.16
N TYR A 78 -10.64 -24.49 -1.64
CA TYR A 78 -10.11 -23.43 -0.81
C TYR A 78 -11.02 -22.21 -0.93
N ASP A 79 -11.56 -21.79 0.21
CA ASP A 79 -12.34 -20.57 0.29
C ASP A 79 -11.47 -19.45 0.84
N ASN A 80 -11.64 -18.23 0.35
CA ASN A 80 -10.90 -17.08 0.82
C ASN A 80 -11.30 -16.75 2.28
N PRO A 81 -10.39 -16.89 3.26
CA PRO A 81 -10.69 -16.60 4.66
C PRO A 81 -10.96 -15.10 4.92
N TRP A 82 -10.58 -14.23 3.97
CA TRP A 82 -10.81 -12.79 4.02
C TRP A 82 -12.01 -12.33 3.20
N ALA A 83 -12.87 -13.24 2.78
CA ALA A 83 -14.10 -12.91 2.05
C ALA A 83 -15.02 -11.94 2.83
N VAL A 84 -14.88 -11.88 4.16
CA VAL A 84 -15.61 -10.94 5.03
C VAL A 84 -15.34 -9.47 4.69
N PHE A 85 -14.19 -9.15 4.08
CA PHE A 85 -13.82 -7.79 3.69
C PHE A 85 -14.35 -7.38 2.31
N LYS A 86 -15.02 -8.28 1.59
CA LYS A 86 -15.60 -7.97 0.28
C LYS A 86 -16.85 -7.10 0.45
N GLN A 87 -16.93 -6.01 -0.31
CA GLN A 87 -18.05 -5.06 -0.24
C GLN A 87 -19.25 -5.48 -1.11
N GLY A 88 -19.11 -6.52 -1.93
CA GLY A 88 -20.18 -7.07 -2.75
C GLY A 88 -19.87 -7.11 -4.23
N MET A 89 -20.93 -7.33 -5.04
CA MET A 89 -20.84 -7.41 -6.49
C MET A 89 -21.35 -6.13 -7.14
N LEU A 90 -20.62 -5.64 -8.15
CA LEU A 90 -21.06 -4.52 -8.99
C LEU A 90 -21.84 -5.07 -10.17
N GLU A 91 -23.12 -4.69 -10.27
CA GLU A 91 -23.96 -5.12 -11.38
C GLU A 91 -23.60 -4.42 -12.71
N PHE A 92 -23.20 -3.15 -12.64
CA PHE A 92 -22.83 -2.34 -13.81
C PHE A 92 -21.77 -1.29 -13.41
N GLY A 93 -20.84 -1.03 -14.32
CA GLY A 93 -19.82 0.01 -14.17
C GLY A 93 -18.47 -0.54 -13.72
N GLU A 94 -17.42 0.20 -14.05
CA GLU A 94 -16.02 -0.18 -13.79
C GLU A 94 -15.38 0.67 -12.68
N THR A 95 -16.05 1.76 -12.28
CA THR A 95 -15.49 2.74 -11.33
C THR A 95 -16.49 3.02 -10.22
N ILE A 96 -15.97 3.04 -8.98
CA ILE A 96 -16.71 3.46 -7.80
C ILE A 96 -16.12 4.77 -7.33
N GLU A 97 -16.97 5.75 -7.08
CA GLU A 97 -16.61 7.00 -6.45
C GLU A 97 -17.01 6.95 -4.97
N GLU A 98 -16.03 7.05 -4.08
CA GLU A 98 -16.25 7.21 -2.65
C GLU A 98 -16.11 8.68 -2.29
N ILE A 99 -17.16 9.28 -1.73
CA ILE A 99 -17.20 10.70 -1.37
C ILE A 99 -17.26 10.82 0.16
N PHE A 100 -16.33 11.56 0.72
CA PHE A 100 -16.30 11.88 2.14
C PHE A 100 -16.53 13.39 2.35
N VAL A 101 -17.52 13.72 3.18
CA VAL A 101 -17.81 15.11 3.58
C VAL A 101 -17.30 15.32 5.00
N ASN A 102 -16.28 16.17 5.15
CA ASN A 102 -15.69 16.46 6.44
C ASN A 102 -16.63 17.28 7.33
N ILE A 103 -16.35 17.33 8.63
CA ILE A 103 -17.18 18.10 9.59
C ILE A 103 -17.17 19.59 9.26
N ALA A 104 -18.32 20.24 9.44
CA ALA A 104 -18.46 21.68 9.21
C ALA A 104 -17.69 22.51 10.25
N LYS A 105 -17.14 23.65 9.80
CA LYS A 105 -16.46 24.59 10.70
C LYS A 105 -17.48 25.31 11.60
N PRO A 106 -17.23 25.44 12.90
CA PRO A 106 -18.04 26.26 13.78
C PRO A 106 -17.74 27.74 13.56
N PHE A 107 -18.76 28.57 13.61
CA PHE A 107 -18.65 30.02 13.58
C PHE A 107 -19.08 30.61 14.91
N GLN A 108 -18.41 31.69 15.33
CA GLN A 108 -18.83 32.44 16.49
C GLN A 108 -20.11 33.26 16.15
N TYR A 109 -21.11 33.15 17.00
CA TYR A 109 -22.30 33.98 16.86
C TYR A 109 -21.98 35.45 17.20
N ASP A 110 -22.11 36.34 16.21
CA ASP A 110 -21.94 37.78 16.37
C ASP A 110 -23.05 38.51 15.61
N PRO A 111 -24.08 39.02 16.34
CA PRO A 111 -25.20 39.72 15.73
C PRO A 111 -24.82 41.04 15.08
N ALA A 112 -23.70 41.67 15.51
CA ALA A 112 -23.31 42.99 14.98
C ALA A 112 -22.80 42.92 13.53
N VAL A 113 -22.27 41.77 13.10
CA VAL A 113 -21.74 41.54 11.74
C VAL A 113 -22.61 40.60 10.90
N ALA A 114 -23.74 40.10 11.44
CA ALA A 114 -24.56 39.09 10.80
C ALA A 114 -25.10 39.58 9.43
N GLU A 115 -25.53 40.83 9.33
CA GLU A 115 -26.07 41.40 8.09
C GLU A 115 -25.00 41.51 6.99
N SER A 116 -23.76 41.84 7.35
CA SER A 116 -22.66 41.97 6.40
C SER A 116 -22.16 40.60 5.86
N LYS A 117 -22.42 39.52 6.59
CA LYS A 117 -21.98 38.14 6.24
C LYS A 117 -23.06 37.26 5.59
N VAL A 118 -24.29 37.78 5.41
CA VAL A 118 -25.41 37.00 4.84
C VAL A 118 -25.09 36.35 3.50
N PHE A 119 -24.24 36.96 2.69
CA PHE A 119 -23.83 36.44 1.37
C PHE A 119 -22.44 35.78 1.38
N ALA A 120 -21.82 35.66 2.55
CA ALA A 120 -20.55 34.96 2.65
C ALA A 120 -20.77 33.45 2.36
N ARG A 121 -19.92 32.89 1.50
CA ARG A 121 -19.99 31.48 1.13
C ARG A 121 -18.92 30.70 1.91
N GLU A 122 -19.32 29.61 2.54
CA GLU A 122 -18.42 28.62 3.10
C GLU A 122 -18.54 27.34 2.28
N ILE A 123 -17.45 26.92 1.66
CA ILE A 123 -17.41 25.71 0.84
C ILE A 123 -17.11 24.53 1.76
N PRO A 124 -17.93 23.47 1.79
CA PRO A 124 -17.64 22.29 2.60
C PRO A 124 -16.38 21.58 2.08
N ASP A 125 -15.62 21.01 3.00
CA ASP A 125 -14.48 20.13 2.65
C ASP A 125 -15.03 18.76 2.22
N VAL A 126 -15.07 18.54 0.90
CA VAL A 126 -15.54 17.31 0.27
C VAL A 126 -14.34 16.67 -0.44
N ARG A 127 -14.06 15.43 -0.10
CA ARG A 127 -13.00 14.66 -0.71
C ARG A 127 -13.56 13.44 -1.41
N ALA A 128 -12.99 13.10 -2.56
CA ALA A 128 -13.40 11.94 -3.35
C ALA A 128 -12.21 11.01 -3.60
N ALA A 129 -12.49 9.71 -3.58
CA ALA A 129 -11.57 8.66 -4.00
C ALA A 129 -12.24 7.81 -5.08
N PHE A 130 -11.48 7.36 -6.06
CA PHE A 130 -11.98 6.55 -7.16
C PHE A 130 -11.37 5.16 -7.11
N HIS A 131 -12.23 4.14 -7.14
CA HIS A 131 -11.83 2.73 -7.15
C HIS A 131 -12.16 2.15 -8.52
N ILE A 132 -11.14 1.76 -9.26
CA ILE A 132 -11.26 1.30 -10.64
C ILE A 132 -11.03 -0.20 -10.74
N LEU A 133 -11.63 -0.83 -11.75
CA LEU A 133 -11.38 -2.23 -12.10
C LEU A 133 -9.90 -2.40 -12.49
N ASN A 134 -9.15 -3.16 -11.67
CA ASN A 134 -7.71 -3.36 -11.85
C ASN A 134 -7.27 -4.84 -11.88
N TYR A 135 -8.21 -5.77 -11.75
CA TYR A 135 -7.91 -7.20 -11.80
C TYR A 135 -8.83 -7.89 -12.81
N GLN A 136 -8.28 -8.28 -13.95
CA GLN A 136 -8.97 -8.98 -15.01
C GLN A 136 -8.19 -10.24 -15.37
N LYS A 137 -8.56 -11.38 -14.81
CA LYS A 137 -7.87 -12.65 -15.02
C LYS A 137 -8.82 -13.74 -15.50
N PHE A 138 -8.28 -14.76 -16.13
CA PHE A 138 -9.01 -15.98 -16.40
C PHE A 138 -8.14 -17.20 -16.11
N TYR A 139 -8.82 -18.29 -15.72
CA TYR A 139 -8.22 -19.59 -15.46
C TYR A 139 -8.63 -20.52 -16.57
N LYS A 140 -7.65 -21.15 -17.23
CA LYS A 140 -7.89 -22.07 -18.34
C LYS A 140 -7.46 -23.48 -17.98
N THR A 141 -8.31 -24.44 -18.28
CA THR A 141 -7.98 -25.86 -18.17
C THR A 141 -8.46 -26.62 -19.41
N THR A 142 -7.63 -27.53 -19.89
CA THR A 142 -7.93 -28.39 -21.04
C THR A 142 -8.08 -29.83 -20.55
N ILE A 143 -9.17 -30.48 -20.93
CA ILE A 143 -9.41 -31.89 -20.63
C ILE A 143 -9.37 -32.69 -21.95
N GLN A 144 -8.38 -33.57 -22.07
CA GLN A 144 -8.23 -34.43 -23.25
C GLN A 144 -9.06 -35.71 -23.10
N ASN A 145 -9.64 -36.19 -24.21
CA ASN A 145 -10.43 -37.43 -24.22
C ASN A 145 -9.63 -38.66 -23.76
N GLU A 146 -8.31 -38.68 -23.95
CA GLU A 146 -7.46 -39.75 -23.45
C GLU A 146 -7.35 -39.81 -21.93
N GLN A 147 -7.31 -38.65 -21.26
CA GLN A 147 -7.37 -38.57 -19.80
C GLN A 147 -8.73 -39.04 -19.27
N LEU A 148 -9.81 -38.76 -20.02
CA LEU A 148 -11.13 -39.29 -19.74
C LEU A 148 -11.17 -40.83 -19.88
N ARG A 149 -10.51 -41.41 -20.88
CA ARG A 149 -10.46 -42.87 -21.04
C ARG A 149 -9.80 -43.58 -19.86
N GLN A 150 -8.81 -43.02 -19.23
CA GLN A 150 -8.21 -43.57 -18.01
C GLN A 150 -9.14 -43.48 -16.79
N ALA A 151 -10.00 -42.45 -16.73
CA ALA A 151 -11.03 -42.32 -15.70
C ALA A 151 -12.25 -43.26 -15.95
N PHE A 152 -12.42 -43.78 -17.17
CA PHE A 152 -13.50 -44.70 -17.58
C PHE A 152 -13.49 -46.08 -16.91
N LEU A 153 -12.51 -46.37 -16.06
CA LEU A 153 -12.48 -47.61 -15.28
C LEU A 153 -13.57 -47.67 -14.19
N SER A 154 -14.23 -46.58 -13.90
CA SER A 154 -15.43 -46.52 -13.06
C SER A 154 -16.40 -45.44 -13.58
N TRP A 155 -17.71 -45.78 -13.67
CA TRP A 155 -18.76 -44.85 -14.14
C TRP A 155 -18.83 -43.52 -13.35
N GLN A 156 -18.50 -43.53 -12.07
CA GLN A 156 -18.46 -42.37 -11.21
C GLN A 156 -17.14 -41.55 -11.33
N GLY A 157 -16.05 -42.18 -11.78
CA GLY A 157 -14.72 -41.57 -11.82
C GLY A 157 -14.60 -40.40 -12.80
N ILE A 158 -15.40 -40.36 -13.86
CA ILE A 158 -15.38 -39.31 -14.88
C ILE A 158 -16.02 -38.04 -14.36
N THR A 159 -17.21 -38.16 -13.80
CA THR A 159 -17.94 -37.01 -13.24
C THR A 159 -17.14 -36.37 -12.09
N ASP A 160 -16.54 -37.22 -11.24
CA ASP A 160 -15.68 -36.76 -10.14
C ASP A 160 -14.41 -36.06 -10.64
N LEU A 161 -13.78 -36.59 -11.72
CA LEU A 161 -12.57 -35.96 -12.29
C LEU A 161 -12.89 -34.60 -12.88
N ILE A 162 -13.94 -34.47 -13.69
CA ILE A 162 -14.35 -33.19 -14.29
C ILE A 162 -14.71 -32.20 -13.20
N ALA A 163 -15.51 -32.59 -12.21
CA ALA A 163 -15.87 -31.74 -11.08
C ALA A 163 -14.63 -31.24 -10.34
N LYS A 164 -13.64 -32.12 -10.09
CA LYS A 164 -12.41 -31.73 -9.39
C LYS A 164 -11.49 -30.82 -10.21
N ILE A 165 -11.50 -30.94 -11.52
CA ILE A 165 -10.76 -30.03 -12.41
C ILE A 165 -11.41 -28.63 -12.42
N VAL A 166 -12.75 -28.57 -12.44
CA VAL A 166 -13.49 -27.29 -12.33
C VAL A 166 -13.29 -26.68 -10.95
N ASP A 167 -13.41 -27.47 -9.87
CA ASP A 167 -13.13 -27.03 -8.49
C ASP A 167 -11.72 -26.43 -8.34
N ALA A 168 -10.74 -26.97 -9.08
CA ALA A 168 -9.38 -26.44 -9.06
C ALA A 168 -9.28 -25.01 -9.63
N MET A 169 -10.11 -24.66 -10.62
CA MET A 169 -10.16 -23.27 -11.14
C MET A 169 -10.75 -22.31 -10.12
N TYR A 170 -11.84 -22.69 -9.44
CA TYR A 170 -12.44 -21.89 -8.36
C TYR A 170 -11.46 -21.74 -7.18
N THR A 171 -10.81 -22.83 -6.78
CA THR A 171 -9.79 -22.82 -5.72
C THR A 171 -8.64 -21.89 -6.08
N SER A 172 -8.19 -21.91 -7.35
CA SER A 172 -7.13 -21.00 -7.81
C SER A 172 -7.56 -19.53 -7.74
N ALA A 173 -8.80 -19.23 -8.15
CA ALA A 173 -9.34 -17.87 -8.09
C ALA A 173 -9.46 -17.36 -6.65
N ASN A 174 -9.96 -18.18 -5.73
CA ASN A 174 -10.08 -17.82 -4.31
C ASN A 174 -8.71 -17.67 -3.64
N TYR A 175 -7.76 -18.52 -3.98
CA TYR A 175 -6.38 -18.41 -3.48
C TYR A 175 -5.70 -17.14 -3.98
N ASP A 176 -5.82 -16.82 -5.27
CA ASP A 176 -5.24 -15.63 -5.86
C ASP A 176 -5.90 -14.35 -5.33
N GLU A 177 -7.21 -14.35 -5.06
CA GLU A 177 -7.91 -13.27 -4.38
C GLU A 177 -7.31 -13.03 -2.99
N PHE A 178 -7.19 -14.08 -2.17
CA PHE A 178 -6.60 -14.00 -0.85
C PHE A 178 -5.15 -13.48 -0.88
N MET A 179 -4.32 -14.00 -1.81
CA MET A 179 -2.94 -13.55 -1.98
C MET A 179 -2.85 -12.09 -2.41
N THR A 180 -3.77 -11.65 -3.30
CA THR A 180 -3.83 -10.26 -3.73
C THR A 180 -4.23 -9.33 -2.58
N MET A 181 -5.20 -9.71 -1.76
CA MET A 181 -5.59 -8.95 -0.57
C MET A 181 -4.45 -8.85 0.47
N LYS A 182 -3.73 -9.96 0.71
CA LYS A 182 -2.54 -9.96 1.56
C LYS A 182 -1.45 -9.02 1.02
N TYR A 183 -1.18 -9.10 -0.29
CA TYR A 183 -0.19 -8.24 -0.93
C TYR A 183 -0.59 -6.76 -0.85
N LEU A 184 -1.87 -6.44 -1.08
CA LEU A 184 -2.40 -5.09 -0.93
C LEU A 184 -2.14 -4.54 0.48
N LEU A 185 -2.53 -5.30 1.52
CA LEU A 185 -2.29 -4.91 2.90
C LEU A 185 -0.79 -4.76 3.21
N ALA A 186 0.04 -5.73 2.79
CA ALA A 186 1.48 -5.69 3.02
C ALA A 186 2.14 -4.45 2.40
N ARG A 187 1.73 -4.08 1.17
CA ARG A 187 2.24 -2.87 0.50
C ARG A 187 1.85 -1.59 1.21
N HIS A 188 0.60 -1.47 1.65
CA HIS A 188 0.15 -0.29 2.40
C HIS A 188 0.86 -0.17 3.77
N ILE A 189 1.16 -1.30 4.44
CA ILE A 189 1.99 -1.31 5.65
C ILE A 189 3.41 -0.81 5.33
N LEU A 190 4.05 -1.35 4.30
CA LEU A 190 5.42 -0.98 3.89
C LEU A 190 5.53 0.48 3.43
N ASN A 191 4.48 1.00 2.81
CA ASN A 191 4.41 2.40 2.43
C ASN A 191 4.17 3.36 3.61
N GLY A 192 3.85 2.82 4.82
CA GLY A 192 3.55 3.63 5.99
C GLY A 192 2.19 4.33 5.90
N GLU A 193 1.23 3.73 5.19
CA GLU A 193 -0.11 4.29 4.97
C GLU A 193 -1.10 3.90 6.08
N LEU A 194 -0.70 3.01 7.00
CA LEU A 194 -1.41 2.71 8.22
C LEU A 194 -0.74 3.42 9.40
N TYR A 195 -1.51 3.82 10.40
CA TYR A 195 -0.93 4.45 11.59
C TYR A 195 -0.11 3.43 12.40
N ALA A 196 1.21 3.60 12.39
CA ALA A 196 2.12 2.70 13.10
C ALA A 196 2.14 2.99 14.61
N THR A 197 1.82 1.96 15.40
CA THR A 197 1.81 2.02 16.86
C THR A 197 2.85 1.07 17.43
N GLN A 198 3.76 1.58 18.25
CA GLN A 198 4.78 0.77 18.89
C GLN A 198 4.16 -0.22 19.90
N VAL A 199 4.59 -1.47 19.82
CA VAL A 199 4.33 -2.51 20.83
C VAL A 199 5.65 -3.19 21.21
N ALA A 200 5.65 -3.92 22.31
CA ALA A 200 6.78 -4.77 22.67
C ALA A 200 6.87 -5.98 21.73
N THR A 201 8.04 -6.58 21.60
CA THR A 201 8.22 -7.84 20.87
C THR A 201 7.33 -8.93 21.47
N VAL A 202 6.70 -9.74 20.63
CA VAL A 202 5.79 -10.82 21.02
C VAL A 202 6.52 -11.82 21.90
N SER A 203 6.07 -11.94 23.16
CA SER A 203 6.53 -12.91 24.13
C SER A 203 5.45 -13.08 25.21
N GLU A 204 5.50 -14.17 25.96
CA GLU A 204 4.58 -14.42 27.08
C GLU A 204 4.54 -13.25 28.07
N GLN A 205 5.70 -12.69 28.42
CA GLN A 205 5.82 -11.59 29.38
C GLN A 205 5.20 -10.28 28.87
N ASN A 206 5.27 -10.04 27.56
CA ASN A 206 4.83 -8.79 26.95
C ASN A 206 3.36 -8.80 26.49
N MET A 207 2.73 -9.96 26.47
CA MET A 207 1.40 -10.14 25.89
C MET A 207 0.36 -9.18 26.47
N LYS A 208 0.33 -9.01 27.80
CA LYS A 208 -0.61 -8.09 28.46
C LYS A 208 -0.42 -6.63 28.03
N SER A 209 0.83 -6.21 27.86
CA SER A 209 1.17 -4.86 27.39
C SER A 209 0.73 -4.66 25.96
N ILE A 210 0.99 -5.63 25.08
CA ILE A 210 0.59 -5.58 23.66
C ILE A 210 -0.94 -5.48 23.54
N ILE A 211 -1.67 -6.37 24.21
CA ILE A 211 -3.14 -6.37 24.23
C ILE A 211 -3.70 -5.05 24.77
N SER A 212 -3.10 -4.50 25.83
CA SER A 212 -3.50 -3.20 26.38
C SER A 212 -3.33 -2.08 25.38
N THR A 213 -2.22 -2.07 24.62
CA THR A 213 -1.96 -1.07 23.56
C THR A 213 -2.95 -1.22 22.41
N VAL A 214 -3.18 -2.44 21.93
CA VAL A 214 -4.18 -2.73 20.89
C VAL A 214 -5.57 -2.25 21.31
N LYS A 215 -5.97 -2.56 22.55
CA LYS A 215 -7.24 -2.10 23.12
C LYS A 215 -7.33 -0.58 23.19
N GLY A 216 -6.26 0.08 23.59
CA GLY A 216 -6.18 1.54 23.66
C GLY A 216 -6.44 2.17 22.29
N VAL A 217 -5.78 1.67 21.25
CA VAL A 217 -6.00 2.15 19.86
C VAL A 217 -7.41 1.85 19.38
N SER A 218 -7.92 0.64 19.64
CA SER A 218 -9.29 0.27 19.30
C SER A 218 -10.34 1.16 19.97
N ASN A 219 -10.13 1.57 21.23
CA ASN A 219 -10.99 2.52 21.90
C ASN A 219 -10.88 3.92 21.32
N ASN A 220 -9.67 4.33 20.88
CA ASN A 220 -9.47 5.63 20.23
C ASN A 220 -10.17 5.73 18.87
N PHE A 221 -10.37 4.60 18.18
CA PHE A 221 -11.11 4.58 16.91
C PHE A 221 -12.59 4.99 17.08
N GLU A 222 -13.17 4.81 18.27
CA GLU A 222 -14.56 5.23 18.54
C GLU A 222 -14.74 6.75 18.62
N PHE A 223 -13.62 7.49 18.76
CA PHE A 223 -13.66 8.95 18.86
C PHE A 223 -13.25 9.57 17.53
N MET A 224 -13.91 10.69 17.18
CA MET A 224 -13.54 11.50 16.02
C MET A 224 -12.08 11.92 16.09
N ASN A 225 -11.31 11.55 15.08
CA ASN A 225 -9.91 11.94 14.94
C ASN A 225 -9.49 11.88 13.48
N THR A 226 -8.37 12.53 13.16
CA THR A 226 -7.82 12.64 11.80
C THR A 226 -6.58 11.78 11.59
N LYS A 227 -6.08 11.13 12.65
CA LYS A 227 -4.74 10.55 12.64
C LYS A 227 -4.67 9.10 12.13
N TYR A 228 -5.81 8.40 12.11
CA TYR A 228 -5.83 6.97 11.77
C TYR A 228 -6.24 6.66 10.33
N ASN A 229 -6.57 7.67 9.54
CA ASN A 229 -6.90 7.49 8.13
C ASN A 229 -5.92 8.25 7.23
N LEU A 230 -5.71 7.72 6.02
CA LEU A 230 -4.72 8.26 5.08
C LEU A 230 -5.09 9.67 4.58
N ALA A 231 -6.38 9.96 4.45
CA ALA A 231 -6.86 11.26 3.98
C ALA A 231 -6.80 12.36 5.05
N GLY A 232 -6.51 12.05 6.32
CA GLY A 232 -6.50 13.03 7.41
C GLY A 232 -7.85 13.68 7.68
N VAL A 233 -8.96 12.99 7.41
CA VAL A 233 -10.32 13.47 7.65
C VAL A 233 -10.81 13.08 9.04
N ALA A 234 -11.71 13.89 9.62
CA ALA A 234 -12.31 13.57 10.91
C ALA A 234 -13.28 12.38 10.76
N ASN A 235 -12.83 11.21 11.19
CA ASN A 235 -13.60 9.98 11.13
C ASN A 235 -13.52 9.20 12.45
N HIS A 236 -14.47 8.27 12.66
CA HIS A 236 -14.50 7.33 13.77
C HIS A 236 -14.99 5.97 13.27
N SER A 237 -14.68 4.92 14.01
CA SER A 237 -15.14 3.56 13.71
C SER A 237 -15.69 2.94 14.99
N SER A 238 -16.98 2.54 14.97
CA SER A 238 -17.60 1.84 16.09
C SER A 238 -16.99 0.44 16.29
N LYS A 239 -17.18 -0.18 17.44
CA LYS A 239 -16.63 -1.53 17.72
C LYS A 239 -17.09 -2.57 16.70
N ASP A 240 -18.30 -2.46 16.21
CA ASP A 240 -18.89 -3.40 15.24
C ASP A 240 -18.27 -3.25 13.85
N GLU A 241 -17.68 -2.10 13.55
CA GLU A 241 -16.99 -1.82 12.30
C GLU A 241 -15.50 -2.13 12.34
N GLN A 242 -14.95 -2.47 13.52
CA GLN A 242 -13.53 -2.73 13.68
C GLN A 242 -13.21 -4.20 13.45
N TYR A 243 -12.21 -4.48 12.62
CA TYR A 243 -11.63 -5.79 12.41
C TYR A 243 -10.16 -5.79 12.82
N ILE A 244 -9.77 -6.83 13.56
CA ILE A 244 -8.38 -7.05 13.89
C ILE A 244 -7.86 -8.27 13.14
N ILE A 245 -6.83 -8.05 12.29
CA ILE A 245 -6.11 -9.12 11.59
C ILE A 245 -4.92 -9.48 12.46
N VAL A 246 -4.84 -10.72 12.92
CA VAL A 246 -3.82 -11.19 13.86
C VAL A 246 -2.94 -12.27 13.24
N ASN A 247 -1.64 -12.17 13.47
CA ASN A 247 -0.68 -13.19 13.12
C ASN A 247 -0.94 -14.47 13.93
N SER A 248 -0.87 -15.64 13.30
CA SER A 248 -1.16 -16.93 13.92
C SER A 248 -0.31 -17.23 15.17
N GLN A 249 0.96 -16.81 15.17
CA GLN A 249 1.83 -16.99 16.34
C GLN A 249 1.42 -16.06 17.50
N PHE A 250 1.08 -14.82 17.20
CA PHE A 250 0.57 -13.88 18.19
C PHE A 250 -0.76 -14.38 18.79
N ASP A 251 -1.66 -14.85 17.93
CA ASP A 251 -2.94 -15.40 18.32
C ASP A 251 -2.80 -16.60 19.28
N ALA A 252 -1.94 -17.56 18.92
CA ALA A 252 -1.67 -18.74 19.75
C ALA A 252 -1.09 -18.35 21.12
N THR A 253 -0.15 -17.41 21.18
CA THR A 253 0.45 -16.93 22.43
C THR A 253 -0.58 -16.20 23.29
N MET A 254 -1.44 -15.41 22.66
CA MET A 254 -2.53 -14.70 23.33
C MET A 254 -3.54 -15.66 23.95
N ASP A 255 -3.97 -16.69 23.23
CA ASP A 255 -4.95 -17.66 23.72
C ASP A 255 -4.41 -18.44 24.92
N VAL A 256 -3.13 -18.84 24.91
CA VAL A 256 -2.48 -19.53 26.06
C VAL A 256 -2.42 -18.61 27.28
N GLU A 257 -2.02 -17.35 27.14
CA GLU A 257 -1.93 -16.39 28.25
C GLU A 257 -3.31 -15.97 28.80
N VAL A 258 -4.31 -15.83 27.93
CA VAL A 258 -5.69 -15.53 28.34
C VAL A 258 -6.33 -16.72 29.04
N LEU A 259 -6.09 -17.95 28.56
CA LEU A 259 -6.55 -19.17 29.23
C LEU A 259 -5.86 -19.40 30.59
N ALA A 260 -4.56 -19.08 30.70
CA ALA A 260 -3.83 -19.15 31.95
C ALA A 260 -4.35 -18.14 33.02
N SER A 261 -4.96 -17.03 32.56
CA SER A 261 -5.62 -16.05 33.44
C SER A 261 -7.12 -16.30 33.62
N ALA A 262 -7.56 -17.53 33.71
CA ALA A 262 -8.88 -18.16 33.55
C ALA A 262 -10.10 -17.58 34.32
N PHE A 263 -10.18 -16.29 34.59
CA PHE A 263 -11.30 -15.68 35.31
C PHE A 263 -12.00 -14.48 34.64
N ASN A 264 -11.79 -14.24 33.31
CA ASN A 264 -12.48 -13.13 32.64
C ASN A 264 -12.92 -13.51 31.23
N MET A 265 -14.05 -14.19 31.11
CA MET A 265 -14.74 -14.48 29.83
C MET A 265 -15.14 -13.21 29.06
N ASP A 266 -15.25 -12.06 29.74
CA ASP A 266 -15.51 -10.75 29.07
C ASP A 266 -14.33 -10.24 28.22
N LYS A 267 -13.15 -10.85 28.34
CA LYS A 267 -11.98 -10.47 27.50
C LYS A 267 -12.02 -11.07 26.11
N ALA A 268 -12.77 -12.15 25.89
CA ALA A 268 -12.96 -12.73 24.55
C ALA A 268 -13.83 -11.84 23.64
N ASN A 269 -14.76 -11.08 24.20
CA ASN A 269 -15.57 -10.09 23.46
C ASN A 269 -14.82 -8.80 23.11
N PHE A 270 -13.60 -8.66 23.63
CA PHE A 270 -12.83 -7.44 23.49
C PHE A 270 -12.26 -7.20 22.08
N MET A 271 -11.96 -8.25 21.33
CA MET A 271 -11.22 -8.13 20.07
C MET A 271 -12.13 -7.99 18.85
N GLY A 272 -13.40 -7.62 19.01
CA GLY A 272 -14.31 -7.38 17.89
C GLY A 272 -14.33 -8.56 16.91
N HIS A 273 -14.28 -8.25 15.61
CA HIS A 273 -14.16 -9.26 14.57
C HIS A 273 -12.69 -9.63 14.35
N ARG A 274 -12.28 -10.80 14.87
CA ARG A 274 -10.92 -11.32 14.73
C ARG A 274 -10.77 -12.13 13.44
N VAL A 275 -9.79 -11.78 12.63
CA VAL A 275 -9.43 -12.48 11.39
C VAL A 275 -7.99 -12.94 11.48
N LEU A 276 -7.73 -14.19 11.13
CA LEU A 276 -6.39 -14.80 11.20
C LEU A 276 -5.61 -14.63 9.91
N ILE A 277 -4.30 -14.46 10.06
CA ILE A 277 -3.32 -14.56 8.99
C ILE A 277 -2.17 -15.47 9.45
N ASP A 278 -1.61 -16.23 8.52
CA ASP A 278 -0.43 -17.06 8.79
C ASP A 278 0.79 -16.19 9.18
N SER A 279 1.14 -15.22 8.35
CA SER A 279 2.07 -14.13 8.60
C SER A 279 1.86 -13.04 7.57
N PHE A 280 2.12 -11.78 7.90
CA PHE A 280 2.01 -10.65 6.97
C PHE A 280 3.08 -10.71 5.87
N GLY A 281 4.23 -11.34 6.11
CA GLY A 281 5.29 -11.56 5.12
C GLY A 281 5.19 -12.86 4.33
N SER A 282 4.29 -13.78 4.72
CA SER A 282 4.12 -15.08 4.05
C SER A 282 3.32 -14.94 2.75
N LEU A 283 3.99 -14.56 1.66
CA LEU A 283 3.41 -14.40 0.33
C LEU A 283 4.06 -15.36 -0.67
N ASP A 284 3.27 -15.91 -1.59
CA ASP A 284 3.79 -16.67 -2.74
C ASP A 284 4.21 -15.69 -3.83
N ASN A 285 5.45 -15.17 -3.70
CA ASN A 285 6.02 -14.22 -4.66
C ASN A 285 6.05 -14.78 -6.09
N GLY A 286 6.23 -16.09 -6.26
CA GLY A 286 6.24 -16.73 -7.58
C GLY A 286 4.86 -16.65 -8.25
N ARG A 287 3.81 -16.93 -7.49
CA ARG A 287 2.44 -16.87 -7.97
C ARG A 287 2.00 -15.44 -8.25
N LEU A 288 2.33 -14.51 -7.35
CA LEU A 288 2.04 -13.08 -7.54
C LEU A 288 2.77 -12.50 -8.75
N ALA A 289 4.04 -12.86 -8.96
CA ALA A 289 4.81 -12.43 -10.13
C ALA A 289 4.20 -12.92 -11.44
N GLU A 290 3.61 -14.12 -11.47
CA GLU A 290 2.89 -14.61 -12.64
C GLU A 290 1.54 -13.88 -12.85
N LEU A 291 0.81 -13.62 -11.75
CA LEU A 291 -0.47 -12.88 -11.79
C LEU A 291 -0.30 -11.45 -12.28
N PHE A 292 0.74 -10.76 -11.85
CA PHE A 292 0.98 -9.34 -12.13
C PHE A 292 2.15 -9.10 -13.10
N LYS A 293 2.50 -10.09 -13.91
CA LYS A 293 3.64 -10.05 -14.84
C LYS A 293 3.65 -8.83 -15.76
N ASP A 294 2.47 -8.41 -16.22
CA ASP A 294 2.30 -7.30 -17.15
C ASP A 294 1.82 -6.00 -16.46
N ASP A 295 1.80 -5.99 -15.12
CA ASP A 295 1.40 -4.82 -14.34
C ASP A 295 2.64 -4.02 -13.91
N PRO A 296 2.84 -2.79 -14.43
CA PRO A 296 3.99 -1.96 -14.08
C PRO A 296 3.98 -1.50 -12.62
N GLY A 297 2.83 -1.55 -11.93
CA GLY A 297 2.70 -1.21 -10.52
C GLY A 297 3.11 -2.34 -9.56
N TYR A 298 3.27 -3.56 -10.06
CA TYR A 298 3.67 -4.69 -9.23
C TYR A 298 5.17 -4.64 -8.90
N THR A 299 5.48 -4.71 -7.62
CA THR A 299 6.86 -4.86 -7.13
C THR A 299 6.92 -6.04 -6.18
N PRO A 300 7.73 -7.09 -6.45
CA PRO A 300 7.89 -8.21 -5.53
C PRO A 300 8.45 -7.73 -4.19
N LEU A 301 8.07 -8.42 -3.10
CA LEU A 301 8.61 -8.12 -1.78
C LEU A 301 10.06 -8.62 -1.69
N THR A 302 10.93 -7.79 -1.14
CA THR A 302 12.30 -8.15 -0.80
C THR A 302 12.36 -8.99 0.48
N ASP A 303 13.45 -9.74 0.68
CA ASP A 303 13.64 -10.54 1.91
C ASP A 303 13.62 -9.66 3.17
N ALA A 304 14.13 -8.43 3.10
CA ALA A 304 14.11 -7.48 4.20
C ALA A 304 12.67 -7.01 4.53
N GLU A 305 11.85 -6.72 3.52
CA GLU A 305 10.45 -6.37 3.68
C GLU A 305 9.63 -7.53 4.27
N ILE A 306 9.88 -8.76 3.80
CA ILE A 306 9.24 -9.97 4.33
C ILE A 306 9.57 -10.13 5.82
N LEU A 307 10.85 -9.99 6.19
CA LEU A 307 11.28 -10.11 7.59
C LEU A 307 10.64 -9.03 8.48
N ALA A 308 10.52 -7.80 7.98
CA ALA A 308 9.88 -6.72 8.70
C ALA A 308 8.38 -6.96 8.89
N LEU A 309 7.68 -7.46 7.86
CA LEU A 309 6.26 -7.83 7.91
C LEU A 309 6.00 -9.04 8.83
N ASP A 310 6.90 -10.03 8.86
CA ASP A 310 6.79 -11.19 9.75
C ASP A 310 6.82 -10.81 11.24
N ALA A 311 7.45 -9.68 11.55
CA ALA A 311 7.52 -9.15 12.91
C ALA A 311 6.22 -8.45 13.36
N VAL A 312 5.29 -8.15 12.45
CA VAL A 312 4.00 -7.48 12.76
C VAL A 312 3.06 -8.46 13.46
N PRO A 313 2.64 -8.19 14.73
CA PRO A 313 1.72 -9.06 15.44
C PRO A 313 0.26 -8.91 14.99
N ALA A 314 -0.19 -7.70 14.72
CA ALA A 314 -1.58 -7.41 14.40
C ALA A 314 -1.74 -6.12 13.60
N VAL A 315 -2.87 -6.03 12.89
CA VAL A 315 -3.35 -4.84 12.19
C VAL A 315 -4.82 -4.63 12.58
N LEU A 316 -5.19 -3.41 12.92
CA LEU A 316 -6.57 -3.00 13.22
C LEU A 316 -7.07 -2.13 12.07
N ILE A 317 -8.19 -2.50 11.47
CA ILE A 317 -8.79 -1.78 10.34
C ILE A 317 -10.30 -1.59 10.54
N ASP A 318 -10.83 -0.57 9.90
CA ASP A 318 -12.27 -0.43 9.69
C ASP A 318 -12.77 -1.44 8.65
N SER A 319 -14.00 -1.90 8.76
CA SER A 319 -14.65 -2.83 7.83
C SER A 319 -14.68 -2.34 6.38
N LYS A 320 -14.65 -1.01 6.19
CA LYS A 320 -14.64 -0.35 4.89
C LYS A 320 -13.23 -0.03 4.39
N TRP A 321 -12.19 -0.41 5.14
CA TRP A 321 -10.82 -0.15 4.70
C TRP A 321 -10.49 -0.89 3.41
N PHE A 322 -10.88 -2.16 3.29
CA PHE A 322 -10.80 -2.90 2.04
C PHE A 322 -11.98 -2.55 1.12
N MET A 323 -11.70 -1.98 -0.02
CA MET A 323 -12.64 -1.71 -1.11
C MET A 323 -12.47 -2.77 -2.19
N ILE A 324 -12.97 -3.99 -1.89
CA ILE A 324 -12.89 -5.15 -2.76
C ILE A 324 -14.27 -5.45 -3.33
N PHE A 325 -14.38 -5.39 -4.65
CA PHE A 325 -15.65 -5.65 -5.35
C PHE A 325 -15.48 -6.72 -6.40
N ASP A 326 -16.48 -7.56 -6.54
CA ASP A 326 -16.61 -8.52 -7.63
C ASP A 326 -17.30 -7.83 -8.81
N ASN A 327 -16.65 -7.82 -9.99
CA ASN A 327 -17.19 -7.16 -11.18
C ASN A 327 -17.77 -8.20 -12.17
N LEU A 328 -17.10 -9.33 -12.37
CA LEU A 328 -17.55 -10.35 -13.29
C LEU A 328 -17.08 -11.75 -12.87
N TYR A 329 -18.00 -12.68 -12.92
CA TYR A 329 -17.74 -14.10 -12.93
C TYR A 329 -18.38 -14.71 -14.17
N ASN A 330 -17.58 -15.29 -15.06
CA ASN A 330 -18.10 -15.93 -16.26
C ASN A 330 -17.35 -17.23 -16.55
N PHE A 331 -18.11 -18.29 -16.74
CA PHE A 331 -17.59 -19.62 -17.08
C PHE A 331 -18.00 -19.96 -18.51
N THR A 332 -17.02 -20.30 -19.34
CA THR A 332 -17.25 -20.71 -20.72
C THR A 332 -16.51 -21.99 -21.05
N GLU A 333 -17.07 -22.78 -21.97
CA GLU A 333 -16.48 -24.02 -22.45
C GLU A 333 -16.52 -24.11 -23.97
N GLN A 334 -15.55 -24.79 -24.57
CA GLN A 334 -15.51 -25.03 -26.00
C GLN A 334 -14.83 -26.37 -26.31
N TYR A 335 -15.48 -27.16 -27.14
CA TYR A 335 -14.93 -28.41 -27.69
C TYR A 335 -14.09 -28.12 -28.93
N ASN A 336 -12.87 -28.65 -28.98
CA ASN A 336 -12.05 -28.69 -30.17
C ASN A 336 -12.19 -30.07 -30.86
N GLY A 337 -12.89 -30.10 -32.01
CA GLY A 337 -13.15 -31.34 -32.75
C GLY A 337 -11.93 -31.94 -33.42
N GLU A 338 -10.94 -31.13 -33.78
CA GLU A 338 -9.71 -31.60 -34.42
C GLU A 338 -8.75 -32.24 -33.40
N GLY A 339 -8.62 -31.61 -32.21
CA GLY A 339 -7.74 -32.09 -31.14
C GLY A 339 -8.42 -33.03 -30.15
N LEU A 340 -9.72 -33.27 -30.25
CA LEU A 340 -10.54 -34.11 -29.38
C LEU A 340 -10.42 -33.77 -27.89
N TYR A 341 -10.47 -32.46 -27.56
CA TYR A 341 -10.40 -32.00 -26.19
C TYR A 341 -11.40 -30.87 -25.91
N TRP A 342 -11.72 -30.70 -24.63
CA TRP A 342 -12.50 -29.58 -24.11
C TRP A 342 -11.60 -28.54 -23.47
N ASN A 343 -11.82 -27.27 -23.79
CA ASN A 343 -11.25 -26.13 -23.07
C ASN A 343 -12.33 -25.51 -22.18
N TYR A 344 -11.93 -25.22 -20.97
CA TYR A 344 -12.74 -24.51 -19.98
C TYR A 344 -12.03 -23.23 -19.60
N TRP A 345 -12.79 -22.12 -19.50
CA TRP A 345 -12.30 -20.81 -19.06
C TRP A 345 -13.19 -20.31 -17.95
N TYR A 346 -12.58 -19.86 -16.86
CA TYR A 346 -13.24 -19.17 -15.76
C TYR A 346 -12.69 -17.75 -15.67
N HIS A 347 -13.48 -16.76 -16.07
CA HIS A 347 -13.14 -15.35 -16.03
C HIS A 347 -13.54 -14.78 -14.69
N VAL A 348 -12.60 -14.02 -14.09
CA VAL A 348 -12.77 -13.35 -12.79
C VAL A 348 -12.26 -11.93 -12.90
N TRP A 349 -13.16 -10.97 -12.76
CA TRP A 349 -12.83 -9.56 -12.76
C TRP A 349 -13.16 -8.96 -11.41
N LYS A 350 -12.24 -8.18 -10.84
CA LYS A 350 -12.36 -7.60 -9.50
C LYS A 350 -11.71 -6.23 -9.41
N THR A 351 -12.22 -5.45 -8.47
CA THR A 351 -11.59 -4.21 -8.03
C THR A 351 -10.91 -4.48 -6.70
N PHE A 352 -9.61 -4.23 -6.61
CA PHE A 352 -8.83 -4.27 -5.38
C PHE A 352 -8.33 -2.87 -5.06
N SER A 353 -8.83 -2.29 -3.99
CA SER A 353 -8.47 -0.95 -3.54
C SER A 353 -8.63 -0.84 -2.03
N ILE A 354 -8.24 0.31 -1.48
CA ILE A 354 -8.48 0.69 -0.08
C ILE A 354 -9.23 2.01 -0.01
N SER A 355 -9.98 2.23 1.07
CA SER A 355 -10.55 3.53 1.37
C SER A 355 -9.52 4.39 2.09
N PRO A 356 -9.15 5.57 1.57
CA PRO A 356 -8.27 6.50 2.25
C PRO A 356 -8.93 7.18 3.46
N PHE A 357 -10.24 7.08 3.58
CA PHE A 357 -11.04 7.69 4.65
C PHE A 357 -11.25 6.76 5.85
N ALA A 358 -11.07 5.46 5.66
CA ALA A 358 -11.25 4.45 6.70
C ALA A 358 -10.06 4.40 7.66
N ASN A 359 -10.35 4.20 8.96
CA ASN A 359 -9.32 4.12 9.98
C ASN A 359 -8.53 2.81 9.89
N ALA A 360 -7.20 2.90 10.01
CA ALA A 360 -6.30 1.75 10.01
C ALA A 360 -5.07 2.00 10.91
N ALA A 361 -4.65 0.97 11.64
CA ALA A 361 -3.45 1.02 12.47
C ALA A 361 -2.69 -0.30 12.39
N VAL A 362 -1.36 -0.24 12.33
CA VAL A 362 -0.47 -1.39 12.39
C VAL A 362 0.32 -1.37 13.69
N PHE A 363 0.45 -2.54 14.33
CA PHE A 363 1.23 -2.70 15.55
C PHE A 363 2.60 -3.26 15.21
N VAL A 364 3.66 -2.60 15.67
CA VAL A 364 5.03 -2.93 15.26
C VAL A 364 5.98 -3.02 16.46
N PRO A 365 6.88 -4.03 16.50
CA PRO A 365 7.90 -4.12 17.54
C PRO A 365 9.01 -3.10 17.26
N GLY A 366 8.99 -1.99 17.95
CA GLY A 366 9.95 -0.91 17.79
C GLY A 366 9.30 0.44 17.52
N ALA A 367 10.00 1.52 17.83
CA ALA A 367 9.48 2.87 17.65
C ALA A 367 9.44 3.25 16.17
N PRO A 368 8.28 3.59 15.59
CA PRO A 368 8.21 4.22 14.28
C PRO A 368 8.95 5.56 14.32
N SER A 369 9.73 5.87 13.31
CA SER A 369 10.45 7.16 13.23
C SER A 369 10.71 7.60 11.80
N ILE A 370 10.92 8.91 11.63
CA ILE A 370 11.34 9.52 10.37
C ILE A 370 12.83 9.85 10.48
N THR A 371 13.61 9.35 9.52
CA THR A 371 15.04 9.66 9.43
C THR A 371 15.25 11.00 8.73
N SER A 372 14.68 11.16 7.56
CA SER A 372 14.77 12.38 6.76
C SER A 372 13.59 12.56 5.82
N VAL A 373 13.33 13.81 5.46
CA VAL A 373 12.48 14.22 4.34
C VAL A 373 13.40 14.86 3.31
N SER A 374 13.16 14.65 2.03
CA SER A 374 13.85 15.35 0.95
C SER A 374 12.88 15.66 -0.19
N VAL A 375 12.94 16.89 -0.72
CA VAL A 375 12.06 17.38 -1.79
C VAL A 375 12.81 17.39 -3.13
N SER A 376 12.15 17.00 -4.18
CA SER A 376 12.68 17.04 -5.56
C SER A 376 11.64 17.55 -6.54
N PRO A 377 12.02 18.47 -7.46
CA PRO A 377 13.32 19.14 -7.58
C PRO A 377 13.59 20.13 -6.44
N GLU A 378 14.85 20.41 -6.10
CA GLU A 378 15.24 21.40 -5.07
C GLU A 378 14.91 22.84 -5.48
N SER A 379 14.82 23.12 -6.79
CA SER A 379 14.42 24.40 -7.34
C SER A 379 13.74 24.28 -8.69
N ALA A 380 12.85 25.24 -8.99
CA ALA A 380 12.16 25.32 -10.27
C ALA A 380 11.97 26.80 -10.70
N THR A 381 12.00 27.06 -12.01
CA THR A 381 11.57 28.34 -12.58
C THR A 381 10.28 28.11 -13.33
N VAL A 382 9.19 28.79 -12.94
CA VAL A 382 7.84 28.51 -13.41
C VAL A 382 7.16 29.80 -13.82
N SER A 383 6.59 29.85 -15.02
CA SER A 383 5.85 31.02 -15.51
C SER A 383 4.46 31.11 -14.86
N ALA A 384 3.93 32.33 -14.77
CA ALA A 384 2.56 32.56 -14.30
C ALA A 384 1.55 31.76 -15.15
N GLY A 385 0.57 31.12 -14.49
CA GLY A 385 -0.43 30.24 -15.11
C GLY A 385 0.03 28.81 -15.37
N GLN A 386 1.26 28.42 -14.98
CA GLN A 386 1.79 27.07 -15.14
C GLN A 386 1.83 26.31 -13.82
N THR A 387 1.98 24.99 -13.93
CA THR A 387 2.03 24.06 -12.82
C THR A 387 3.38 23.34 -12.78
N VAL A 388 3.89 23.07 -11.60
CA VAL A 388 5.07 22.22 -11.36
C VAL A 388 4.75 21.18 -10.29
N LEU A 389 5.28 19.97 -10.45
CA LEU A 389 5.10 18.87 -9.51
C LEU A 389 6.39 18.71 -8.68
N PHE A 390 6.24 18.75 -7.36
CA PHE A 390 7.26 18.36 -6.39
C PHE A 390 6.93 16.98 -5.81
N SER A 391 7.96 16.21 -5.52
CA SER A 391 7.83 14.94 -4.83
C SER A 391 8.65 14.97 -3.55
N ALA A 392 8.11 14.42 -2.47
CA ALA A 392 8.83 14.23 -1.22
C ALA A 392 9.26 12.77 -1.07
N ASN A 393 10.55 12.55 -0.79
CA ASN A 393 11.06 11.22 -0.42
C ASN A 393 11.27 11.20 1.09
N VAL A 394 10.50 10.36 1.79
CA VAL A 394 10.54 10.23 3.25
C VAL A 394 11.20 8.91 3.63
N VAL A 395 12.35 8.96 4.28
CA VAL A 395 13.05 7.79 4.80
C VAL A 395 12.55 7.48 6.20
N THR A 396 11.96 6.30 6.36
CA THR A 396 11.27 5.89 7.58
C THR A 396 11.86 4.62 8.17
N SER A 397 11.58 4.35 9.43
CA SER A 397 11.78 3.07 10.08
C SER A 397 10.52 2.61 10.81
N ASN A 398 10.37 1.27 10.96
CA ASN A 398 9.25 0.64 11.64
C ASN A 398 7.88 1.13 11.13
N PHE A 399 7.74 1.27 9.80
CA PHE A 399 6.49 1.62 9.09
C PHE A 399 5.87 2.97 9.51
N ALA A 400 6.69 3.95 9.96
CA ALA A 400 6.22 5.30 10.15
C ALA A 400 5.62 5.85 8.85
N SER A 401 4.58 6.69 8.96
CA SER A 401 3.91 7.26 7.80
C SER A 401 4.85 8.09 6.95
N LYS A 402 4.82 7.89 5.64
CA LYS A 402 5.54 8.68 4.64
C LYS A 402 4.74 9.88 4.15
N ALA A 403 3.54 10.09 4.66
CA ALA A 403 2.71 11.23 4.30
C ALA A 403 3.39 12.55 4.69
N VAL A 404 3.28 13.55 3.82
CA VAL A 404 3.79 14.91 4.04
C VAL A 404 2.66 15.92 3.88
N ASP A 405 2.76 16.97 4.67
CA ASP A 405 1.93 18.15 4.54
C ASP A 405 2.72 19.21 3.76
N TRP A 406 2.13 19.69 2.68
CA TRP A 406 2.74 20.71 1.83
C TRP A 406 2.29 22.10 2.25
N SER A 407 3.23 23.03 2.38
CA SER A 407 2.96 24.43 2.64
C SER A 407 3.74 25.34 1.71
N LEU A 408 3.27 26.56 1.54
CA LEU A 408 3.89 27.58 0.71
C LEU A 408 4.19 28.82 1.54
N GLU A 409 5.40 29.36 1.35
CA GLU A 409 5.78 30.69 1.82
C GLU A 409 6.32 31.51 0.64
N GLY A 410 5.85 32.72 0.45
CA GLY A 410 6.22 33.56 -0.69
C GLY A 410 6.85 34.86 -0.25
N VAL A 411 7.81 35.34 -1.02
CA VAL A 411 8.45 36.63 -0.86
C VAL A 411 8.40 37.39 -2.17
N LEU A 412 7.87 38.61 -2.15
CA LEU A 412 7.87 39.48 -3.32
C LEU A 412 9.30 39.90 -3.70
N PRO A 413 9.55 40.13 -4.98
CA PRO A 413 10.85 40.64 -5.43
C PRO A 413 11.34 41.81 -4.58
N PHE A 414 12.61 41.80 -4.23
CA PHE A 414 13.29 42.88 -3.53
C PHE A 414 14.57 43.20 -4.26
N PRO A 415 14.90 44.51 -4.45
CA PRO A 415 16.11 44.90 -5.15
C PRO A 415 17.35 44.44 -4.38
N SER A 416 18.40 44.07 -5.08
CA SER A 416 19.70 43.78 -4.48
C SER A 416 20.37 45.09 -4.09
N ILE A 417 20.24 45.45 -2.83
CA ILE A 417 20.82 46.66 -2.22
C ILE A 417 21.59 46.29 -0.97
N ALA A 418 22.63 47.06 -0.66
CA ALA A 418 23.46 46.96 0.55
C ALA A 418 23.56 48.32 1.22
N VAL A 419 23.98 48.35 2.48
CA VAL A 419 24.30 49.61 3.16
C VAL A 419 25.47 50.29 2.44
N ASP A 420 25.34 51.59 2.18
CA ASP A 420 26.37 52.38 1.48
C ASP A 420 27.66 52.50 2.29
N ASP A 421 28.71 53.16 1.68
CA ASP A 421 30.04 53.32 2.26
C ASP A 421 30.05 54.02 3.65
N ASP A 422 28.92 54.55 4.13
CA ASP A 422 28.76 55.14 5.46
C ASP A 422 28.08 54.14 6.41
N ALA A 423 28.83 53.53 7.33
CA ALA A 423 28.28 52.61 8.34
C ALA A 423 27.19 53.32 9.16
N ALA A 424 26.01 52.66 9.25
CA ALA A 424 24.88 53.18 10.02
C ALA A 424 25.00 52.84 11.50
N THR A 425 24.65 53.81 12.39
CA THR A 425 24.81 53.68 13.84
C THR A 425 23.50 53.33 14.56
N ALA A 426 23.64 52.72 15.75
CA ALA A 426 22.48 52.40 16.58
C ALA A 426 21.66 53.67 16.90
N GLY A 427 20.34 53.57 16.69
CA GLY A 427 19.40 54.68 16.84
C GLY A 427 19.06 55.40 15.54
N ASP A 428 19.83 55.22 14.47
CA ASP A 428 19.53 55.84 13.18
C ASP A 428 18.21 55.31 12.60
N THR A 429 17.44 56.24 12.06
CA THR A 429 16.17 55.94 11.34
C THR A 429 16.31 56.14 9.85
N SER A 430 17.46 56.59 9.37
CA SER A 430 17.79 56.72 7.95
C SER A 430 19.09 55.96 7.68
N VAL A 431 19.04 55.05 6.71
CA VAL A 431 20.17 54.22 6.30
C VAL A 431 20.39 54.41 4.81
N GLY A 432 21.59 54.86 4.44
CA GLY A 432 22.02 54.95 3.07
C GLY A 432 22.17 53.57 2.44
N PHE A 433 21.92 53.45 1.16
CA PHE A 433 22.12 52.19 0.40
C PHE A 433 22.66 52.47 -1.00
N ASP A 434 23.38 51.49 -1.48
CA ASP A 434 23.82 51.38 -2.87
C ASP A 434 23.35 50.06 -3.51
N GLY A 435 23.66 49.83 -4.79
CA GLY A 435 23.28 48.64 -5.55
C GLY A 435 22.25 48.95 -6.63
N ALA A 436 21.12 48.20 -6.66
CA ALA A 436 20.10 48.36 -7.69
C ALA A 436 19.36 49.72 -7.58
N GLU A 437 19.04 50.34 -8.72
CA GLU A 437 18.22 51.56 -8.75
C GLU A 437 16.83 51.30 -8.15
N VAL A 438 16.41 52.14 -7.19
CA VAL A 438 15.12 52.04 -6.51
C VAL A 438 14.33 53.33 -6.71
N ALA A 439 13.10 53.21 -7.18
CA ALA A 439 12.24 54.39 -7.28
C ALA A 439 11.82 54.92 -5.91
N VAL A 440 11.63 56.21 -5.80
CA VAL A 440 11.22 56.88 -4.55
C VAL A 440 9.90 56.29 -4.03
N ASN A 441 9.90 55.93 -2.75
CA ASN A 441 8.79 55.27 -2.04
C ASN A 441 8.33 53.92 -2.60
N ALA A 442 9.12 53.27 -3.47
CA ALA A 442 8.79 51.95 -4.01
C ALA A 442 8.86 50.80 -2.98
N LEU A 443 9.62 51.02 -1.89
CA LEU A 443 9.82 50.01 -0.85
C LEU A 443 9.01 50.28 0.43
N VAL A 444 8.17 51.28 0.44
CA VAL A 444 7.38 51.65 1.64
C VAL A 444 6.46 50.48 2.07
N GLY A 445 6.50 50.18 3.36
CA GLY A 445 5.75 49.06 3.96
C GLY A 445 6.50 47.73 3.98
N ARG A 446 7.61 47.62 3.21
CA ARG A 446 8.43 46.40 3.21
C ARG A 446 9.17 46.24 4.54
N LYS A 447 9.36 45.01 4.98
CA LYS A 447 10.12 44.65 6.17
C LYS A 447 11.47 44.11 5.78
N ILE A 448 12.51 44.57 6.47
CA ILE A 448 13.90 44.24 6.15
C ILE A 448 14.69 43.85 7.40
N THR A 449 15.81 43.17 7.19
CA THR A 449 16.89 42.95 8.16
C THR A 449 18.22 43.37 7.52
N PHE A 450 19.25 43.61 8.35
CA PHE A 450 20.59 43.98 7.88
C PHE A 450 21.59 42.87 8.17
N GLY A 451 22.31 42.41 7.14
CA GLY A 451 23.32 41.34 7.25
C GLY A 451 22.75 40.07 7.87
N SER A 452 23.38 39.55 8.91
CA SER A 452 22.94 38.38 9.67
C SER A 452 22.05 38.73 10.88
N ALA A 453 21.65 40.00 11.05
CA ALA A 453 20.80 40.40 12.17
C ALA A 453 19.37 39.92 12.01
N THR A 454 18.72 39.53 13.11
CA THR A 454 17.33 39.05 13.15
C THR A 454 16.31 40.13 13.46
N THR A 455 16.76 41.36 13.79
CA THR A 455 15.86 42.49 14.10
C THR A 455 15.21 42.97 12.81
N VAL A 456 13.88 42.98 12.80
CA VAL A 456 13.06 43.39 11.63
C VAL A 456 12.74 44.89 11.74
N TYR A 457 12.92 45.60 10.63
CA TYR A 457 12.62 47.02 10.46
C TYR A 457 11.58 47.19 9.35
N THR A 458 10.68 48.15 9.51
CA THR A 458 9.71 48.52 8.48
C THR A 458 10.17 49.76 7.74
N ILE A 459 10.22 49.74 6.42
CA ILE A 459 10.52 50.92 5.60
C ILE A 459 9.31 51.83 5.58
N THR A 460 9.48 53.05 6.07
CA THR A 460 8.40 54.06 6.10
C THR A 460 8.49 55.05 4.95
N ALA A 461 9.70 55.26 4.40
CA ALA A 461 9.95 55.98 3.18
C ALA A 461 11.25 55.50 2.54
N ASN A 462 11.43 55.71 1.24
CA ASN A 462 12.73 55.56 0.60
C ASN A 462 12.93 56.63 -0.47
N THR A 463 14.19 57.08 -0.57
CA THR A 463 14.71 57.84 -1.74
C THR A 463 15.37 56.85 -2.71
N ALA A 464 16.07 57.36 -3.72
CA ALA A 464 16.85 56.51 -4.65
C ALA A 464 18.11 55.89 -3.98
N SER A 465 18.56 56.42 -2.82
CA SER A 465 19.80 56.01 -2.15
C SER A 465 19.71 55.92 -0.62
N ALA A 466 18.53 56.06 -0.02
CA ALA A 466 18.36 55.93 1.43
C ALA A 466 17.00 55.38 1.80
N LEU A 467 16.98 54.55 2.86
CA LEU A 467 15.76 54.00 3.49
C LEU A 467 15.48 54.78 4.76
N THR A 468 14.21 55.10 5.00
CA THR A 468 13.73 55.54 6.32
C THR A 468 13.04 54.36 6.99
N ILE A 469 13.49 53.94 8.16
CA ILE A 469 13.08 52.73 8.85
C ILE A 469 12.46 53.00 10.22
N THR A 470 11.64 52.11 10.69
CA THR A 470 11.10 52.09 12.05
C THR A 470 11.06 50.64 12.58
N PRO A 471 11.45 50.38 13.84
CA PRO A 471 12.13 51.31 14.76
C PRO A 471 13.51 51.76 14.24
N GLY A 472 14.18 52.68 14.92
CA GLY A 472 15.58 53.00 14.66
C GLY A 472 16.47 51.78 14.90
N LEU A 473 17.67 51.78 14.29
CA LEU A 473 18.61 50.66 14.36
C LEU A 473 18.91 50.24 15.80
N ALA A 474 18.77 48.93 16.09
CA ALA A 474 19.06 48.38 17.41
C ALA A 474 20.57 48.26 17.68
N ALA A 475 21.39 48.19 16.65
CA ALA A 475 22.84 48.08 16.70
C ALA A 475 23.47 48.74 15.46
N ASN A 476 24.78 49.01 15.50
CA ASN A 476 25.51 49.49 14.34
C ASN A 476 25.47 48.45 13.21
N VAL A 477 25.25 48.91 11.99
CA VAL A 477 25.28 48.11 10.78
C VAL A 477 26.54 48.46 10.01
N ALA A 478 27.28 47.45 9.59
CA ALA A 478 28.53 47.64 8.86
C ALA A 478 28.26 48.14 7.44
N ASP A 479 29.21 48.79 6.88
CA ASP A 479 29.37 49.06 5.46
C ASP A 479 29.22 47.76 4.64
N ASP A 480 28.63 47.85 3.45
CA ASP A 480 28.33 46.71 2.54
C ASP A 480 27.43 45.61 3.14
N ALA A 481 26.82 45.85 4.32
CA ALA A 481 25.87 44.87 4.88
C ALA A 481 24.67 44.70 3.97
N THR A 482 24.40 43.47 3.57
CA THR A 482 23.24 43.15 2.73
C THR A 482 21.93 43.55 3.41
N ILE A 483 21.02 44.15 2.64
CA ILE A 483 19.67 44.47 3.09
C ILE A 483 18.74 43.33 2.61
N ASN A 484 18.32 42.49 3.56
CA ASN A 484 17.52 41.33 3.28
C ASN A 484 16.02 41.60 3.51
N VAL A 485 15.18 41.10 2.66
CA VAL A 485 13.72 41.16 2.86
C VAL A 485 13.29 40.24 3.99
N ALA A 486 12.40 40.71 4.86
CA ALA A 486 11.88 39.99 6.02
C ALA A 486 10.35 39.90 6.03
N ASP A 487 9.69 40.37 4.99
CA ASP A 487 8.24 40.28 4.85
C ASP A 487 7.87 39.09 3.96
N THR A 488 6.89 38.31 4.41
CA THR A 488 6.30 37.20 3.65
C THR A 488 4.94 37.61 3.07
N ILE A 489 4.56 36.97 1.97
CA ILE A 489 3.23 37.17 1.36
C ILE A 489 2.20 36.48 2.26
N PRO A 490 1.16 37.20 2.74
CA PRO A 490 0.09 36.57 3.50
C PRO A 490 -0.54 35.42 2.72
N GLU A 491 -0.92 34.33 3.41
CA GLU A 491 -1.53 33.14 2.82
C GLU A 491 -2.72 33.48 1.90
N THR A 492 -3.56 34.45 2.30
CA THR A 492 -4.71 34.92 1.52
C THR A 492 -4.33 35.60 0.20
N GLN A 493 -3.08 36.07 0.08
CA GLN A 493 -2.53 36.76 -1.09
C GLN A 493 -1.46 35.93 -1.82
N MET A 494 -1.23 34.68 -1.39
CA MET A 494 -0.25 33.80 -1.98
C MET A 494 -0.50 33.64 -3.48
N PRO A 495 0.49 33.92 -4.35
CA PRO A 495 0.35 33.83 -5.82
C PRO A 495 0.43 32.40 -6.33
N ALA A 496 0.38 31.40 -5.47
CA ALA A 496 0.37 30.00 -5.81
C ALA A 496 -0.56 29.21 -4.90
N THR A 497 -0.92 27.98 -5.33
CA THR A 497 -1.62 26.99 -4.52
C THR A 497 -0.88 25.66 -4.62
N VAL A 498 -0.88 24.88 -3.55
CA VAL A 498 -0.30 23.53 -3.54
C VAL A 498 -1.37 22.50 -3.27
N SER A 499 -1.33 21.39 -4.01
CA SER A 499 -2.17 20.24 -3.76
C SER A 499 -1.54 19.31 -2.72
N THR A 500 -2.33 18.38 -2.18
CA THR A 500 -1.83 17.33 -1.26
C THR A 500 -0.83 16.38 -1.93
N LEU A 501 -0.73 16.40 -3.25
CA LEU A 501 0.21 15.58 -4.03
C LEU A 501 1.52 16.34 -4.36
N GLY A 502 1.68 17.58 -3.89
CA GLY A 502 2.87 18.40 -4.18
C GLY A 502 2.80 19.11 -5.53
N GLU A 503 1.65 19.18 -6.17
CA GLU A 503 1.45 19.95 -7.38
C GLU A 503 1.22 21.41 -7.04
N VAL A 504 2.13 22.29 -7.50
CA VAL A 504 2.08 23.72 -7.25
C VAL A 504 1.63 24.44 -8.51
N PHE A 505 0.50 25.12 -8.46
CA PHE A 505 -0.02 25.98 -9.53
C PHE A 505 0.31 27.43 -9.23
N ILE A 506 0.99 28.12 -10.15
CA ILE A 506 1.28 29.55 -10.10
C ILE A 506 0.11 30.32 -10.72
N LYS A 507 -0.49 31.23 -9.95
CA LYS A 507 -1.62 32.04 -10.45
C LYS A 507 -1.20 32.95 -11.61
N PRO A 508 -2.11 33.27 -12.55
CA PRO A 508 -1.80 34.10 -13.72
C PRO A 508 -1.38 35.53 -13.40
N ASP A 509 -1.72 36.03 -12.21
CA ASP A 509 -1.41 37.36 -11.71
C ASP A 509 -0.14 37.41 -10.85
N ALA A 510 0.60 36.29 -10.77
CA ALA A 510 1.85 36.23 -10.02
C ALA A 510 2.91 37.16 -10.61
N VAL A 511 3.58 37.91 -9.73
CA VAL A 511 4.61 38.87 -10.14
C VAL A 511 5.91 38.13 -10.47
N SER A 512 6.48 38.40 -11.66
CA SER A 512 7.79 37.85 -12.05
C SER A 512 8.88 38.25 -11.05
N GLY A 513 9.79 37.30 -10.73
CA GLY A 513 10.80 37.46 -9.68
C GLY A 513 10.32 37.14 -8.26
N THR A 514 9.02 36.82 -8.06
CA THR A 514 8.55 36.33 -6.77
C THR A 514 9.19 34.96 -6.47
N THR A 515 9.70 34.84 -5.25
CA THR A 515 10.24 33.55 -4.77
C THR A 515 9.21 32.87 -3.87
N ILE A 516 8.96 31.62 -4.12
CA ILE A 516 8.01 30.80 -3.35
C ILE A 516 8.76 29.59 -2.81
N THR A 517 8.84 29.47 -1.50
CA THR A 517 9.37 28.28 -0.82
C THR A 517 8.24 27.26 -0.69
N VAL A 518 8.50 26.04 -1.14
CA VAL A 518 7.61 24.90 -1.05
C VAL A 518 8.18 23.97 0.00
N THR A 519 7.49 23.84 1.13
CA THR A 519 7.95 23.00 2.25
C THR A 519 7.13 21.72 2.32
N ALA A 520 7.81 20.58 2.36
CA ALA A 520 7.24 19.29 2.70
C ALA A 520 7.56 18.95 4.15
N THR A 521 6.58 18.92 5.01
CA THR A 521 6.73 18.54 6.43
C THR A 521 6.15 17.16 6.66
N SER A 522 6.88 16.27 7.34
CA SER A 522 6.36 14.94 7.66
C SER A 522 5.11 15.05 8.55
N HIS A 523 4.03 14.41 8.13
CA HIS A 523 2.81 14.32 8.93
C HIS A 523 3.01 13.54 10.23
N PHE A 524 3.93 12.56 10.24
CA PHE A 524 4.23 11.75 11.43
C PHE A 524 5.11 12.49 12.45
N ASP A 525 6.10 13.24 11.98
CA ASP A 525 7.05 14.00 12.80
C ASP A 525 7.27 15.40 12.22
N ALA A 526 6.52 16.37 12.73
CA ALA A 526 6.56 17.76 12.26
C ALA A 526 7.94 18.45 12.45
N THR A 527 8.91 17.82 13.12
CA THR A 527 10.28 18.32 13.21
C THR A 527 11.14 17.97 11.99
N LYS A 528 10.60 17.14 11.08
CA LYS A 528 11.26 16.70 9.87
C LYS A 528 10.59 17.32 8.65
N SER A 529 11.29 18.23 8.00
CA SER A 529 10.85 18.92 6.78
C SER A 529 12.02 19.13 5.84
N ASP A 530 11.70 19.44 4.60
CA ASP A 530 12.65 19.89 3.60
C ASP A 530 11.96 20.87 2.64
N ASP A 531 12.75 21.76 2.03
CA ASP A 531 12.27 22.89 1.27
C ASP A 531 12.76 22.84 -0.19
N ALA A 532 11.92 23.32 -1.09
CA ALA A 532 12.29 23.63 -2.46
C ALA A 532 11.90 25.06 -2.81
N VAL A 533 12.58 25.66 -3.79
CA VAL A 533 12.37 27.06 -4.15
C VAL A 533 11.85 27.20 -5.58
N ILE A 534 10.73 27.90 -5.74
CA ILE A 534 10.21 28.32 -7.04
C ILE A 534 10.56 29.79 -7.28
N THR A 535 11.08 30.11 -8.46
CA THR A 535 11.18 31.48 -8.95
C THR A 535 10.15 31.68 -10.05
N VAL A 536 9.25 32.65 -9.88
CA VAL A 536 8.27 33.01 -10.91
C VAL A 536 8.98 33.72 -12.05
N ALA A 537 8.86 33.18 -13.28
CA ALA A 537 9.51 33.70 -14.48
C ALA A 537 8.80 34.93 -15.06
#